data_ee2f0075def984f54257ccac37a6aefa
#
_entry.id   ee2f0075def984f54257ccac37a6aefa
#
_cell.length_a   1.000
_cell.length_b   1.000
_cell.length_c   1.000
_cell.angle_alpha   90.00
_cell.angle_beta   90.00
_cell.angle_gamma   90.00
#
_symmetry.space_group_name_H-M   'P 1'
#
loop_
_entity.id
_entity.type
_entity.pdbx_description
1 polymer ?
#
loop_
_entity_poly.entity_id
_entity_poly.type
_entity_poly.pdbx_seq_one_letter_code
_entity_poly.pdbx_strand_id
1 'polypeptide(L)'
;PGGRPHASEIAYGYAMTGAFGYSHLTGGYAGGQAEYARVPYSDYGPIKIPDGIEDERVLFLSDIFPTGWMAAENAQIKPGDTVAIWGCGPVGLFAIKSAILMGAGRVIAIDHHPRRLELAKANGAEVLNYHEVKVREALMEMTAGIGPDSCIDAVGMEAHGFSPDNIVDAIKQETKILGTDRPHVLRETIMAVRKGGTVTVPGVYGGVADKWPIGAFMEKGLTLKTGQTHVQNYLPELLQLILDGKVDTTDLISHRLPLEQAAEGYKNFKDNQNEWTKVVLLPH
;
A
#
# COMPACT_ATOMS: atom_id res chain seq x y z
N PRO A 1 -23.91 8.34 -6.60
CA PRO A 1 -23.49 6.96 -6.76
C PRO A 1 -24.51 6.23 -7.62
N GLY A 2 -24.33 6.20 -8.93
CA GLY A 2 -25.20 5.48 -9.86
C GLY A 2 -24.65 4.11 -10.22
N GLY A 3 -23.89 3.48 -9.32
CA GLY A 3 -23.34 2.17 -9.52
C GLY A 3 -24.38 1.05 -9.42
N ARG A 4 -23.93 -0.16 -9.33
CA ARG A 4 -24.75 -1.33 -9.02
C ARG A 4 -24.60 -1.68 -7.53
N PRO A 5 -25.15 -0.88 -6.58
CA PRO A 5 -25.01 -1.10 -5.15
C PRO A 5 -25.47 -2.51 -4.76
N HIS A 6 -26.47 -3.01 -5.47
CA HIS A 6 -27.02 -4.33 -5.26
C HIS A 6 -25.99 -5.47 -5.39
N ALA A 7 -25.04 -5.38 -6.32
CA ALA A 7 -24.00 -6.42 -6.48
C ALA A 7 -23.04 -6.44 -5.29
N SER A 8 -22.64 -5.29 -4.77
CA SER A 8 -21.80 -5.21 -3.57
C SER A 8 -22.56 -5.59 -2.30
N GLU A 9 -23.84 -5.21 -2.18
CA GLU A 9 -24.68 -5.63 -1.07
C GLU A 9 -24.83 -7.15 -0.99
N ILE A 10 -24.97 -7.83 -2.14
CA ILE A 10 -25.02 -9.31 -2.17
C ILE A 10 -23.68 -9.90 -1.72
N ALA A 11 -22.54 -9.34 -2.17
CA ALA A 11 -21.22 -9.88 -1.91
C ALA A 11 -20.73 -9.61 -0.48
N TYR A 12 -21.03 -8.43 0.08
CA TYR A 12 -20.44 -7.93 1.33
C TYR A 12 -21.46 -7.55 2.40
N GLY A 13 -22.75 -7.59 2.09
CA GLY A 13 -23.83 -7.18 3.01
C GLY A 13 -24.00 -5.68 3.16
N TYR A 14 -23.31 -4.87 2.37
CA TYR A 14 -23.42 -3.40 2.34
C TYR A 14 -23.04 -2.81 1.00
N ALA A 15 -23.52 -1.61 0.70
CA ALA A 15 -23.15 -0.88 -0.52
C ALA A 15 -21.74 -0.33 -0.42
N MET A 16 -20.87 -0.71 -1.35
CA MET A 16 -19.52 -0.17 -1.46
C MET A 16 -19.51 1.19 -2.19
N THR A 17 -18.46 1.97 -1.94
CA THR A 17 -18.19 3.20 -2.68
C THR A 17 -17.90 2.89 -4.15
N GLY A 18 -18.39 3.74 -5.07
CA GLY A 18 -18.09 3.64 -6.48
C GLY A 18 -16.59 3.88 -6.75
N ALA A 19 -16.01 3.08 -7.65
CA ALA A 19 -14.61 3.24 -8.07
C ALA A 19 -14.51 3.22 -9.60
N PHE A 20 -13.75 4.17 -10.14
CA PHE A 20 -13.52 4.29 -11.58
C PHE A 20 -12.57 3.18 -12.07
N GLY A 21 -12.93 2.52 -13.16
CA GLY A 21 -12.09 1.55 -13.85
C GLY A 21 -11.77 0.27 -13.07
N TYR A 22 -12.44 0.04 -11.94
CA TYR A 22 -12.13 -1.10 -11.07
C TYR A 22 -12.97 -2.34 -11.41
N SER A 23 -14.26 -2.35 -11.04
CA SER A 23 -15.12 -3.50 -11.28
C SER A 23 -16.60 -3.13 -11.34
N HIS A 24 -17.44 -4.08 -11.78
CA HIS A 24 -18.90 -3.92 -11.74
C HIS A 24 -19.45 -3.97 -10.30
N LEU A 25 -18.76 -4.58 -9.35
CA LEU A 25 -19.12 -4.54 -7.93
C LEU A 25 -19.08 -3.10 -7.37
N THR A 26 -18.17 -2.28 -7.87
CA THR A 26 -17.98 -0.88 -7.48
C THR A 26 -18.62 0.10 -8.46
N GLY A 27 -19.58 -0.35 -9.27
CA GLY A 27 -20.40 0.50 -10.11
C GLY A 27 -20.18 0.39 -11.61
N GLY A 28 -19.08 -0.24 -12.07
CA GLY A 28 -18.78 -0.40 -13.48
C GLY A 28 -18.53 0.92 -14.21
N TYR A 29 -17.99 1.91 -13.52
CA TYR A 29 -17.60 3.19 -14.12
C TYR A 29 -16.36 3.03 -15.02
N ALA A 30 -16.30 3.81 -16.09
CA ALA A 30 -15.12 3.87 -16.94
C ALA A 30 -13.89 4.35 -16.15
N GLY A 31 -12.70 3.88 -16.53
CA GLY A 31 -11.43 4.31 -15.92
C GLY A 31 -11.04 5.73 -16.29
N GLY A 32 -10.14 6.32 -15.50
CA GLY A 32 -9.59 7.65 -15.71
C GLY A 32 -8.33 7.69 -16.59
N GLN A 33 -7.81 6.54 -17.05
CA GLN A 33 -6.69 6.49 -17.99
C GLN A 33 -7.21 6.70 -19.42
N ALA A 34 -7.53 7.93 -19.73
CA ALA A 34 -8.16 8.36 -20.97
C ALA A 34 -7.87 9.85 -21.18
N GLU A 35 -7.99 10.32 -22.42
CA GLU A 35 -7.89 11.75 -22.75
C GLU A 35 -8.98 12.57 -22.04
N TYR A 36 -10.15 11.98 -21.89
CA TYR A 36 -11.30 12.61 -21.21
C TYR A 36 -11.94 11.64 -20.23
N ALA A 37 -12.23 12.13 -19.04
CA ALA A 37 -12.92 11.36 -18.03
C ALA A 37 -14.18 12.09 -17.55
N ARG A 38 -15.27 11.35 -17.36
CA ARG A 38 -16.47 11.89 -16.72
C ARG A 38 -16.30 11.80 -15.20
N VAL A 39 -16.24 12.93 -14.53
CA VAL A 39 -16.12 13.02 -13.07
C VAL A 39 -17.45 13.46 -12.46
N PRO A 40 -18.27 12.55 -11.89
CA PRO A 40 -19.47 12.92 -11.16
C PRO A 40 -19.11 13.57 -9.82
N TYR A 41 -19.99 14.43 -9.32
CA TYR A 41 -19.80 15.14 -8.04
C TYR A 41 -18.52 15.95 -7.98
N SER A 42 -18.14 16.58 -9.09
CA SER A 42 -16.90 17.36 -9.22
C SER A 42 -16.81 18.56 -8.27
N ASP A 43 -17.94 18.98 -7.67
CA ASP A 43 -17.96 20.04 -6.67
C ASP A 43 -17.41 19.60 -5.29
N TYR A 44 -17.25 18.29 -5.06
CA TYR A 44 -16.83 17.74 -3.76
C TYR A 44 -15.55 16.91 -3.83
N GLY A 45 -15.34 16.16 -4.91
CA GLY A 45 -14.21 15.20 -4.99
C GLY A 45 -12.88 15.87 -5.31
N PRO A 46 -12.76 16.60 -6.42
CA PRO A 46 -11.53 17.25 -6.84
C PRO A 46 -11.14 18.45 -5.95
N ILE A 47 -9.83 18.66 -5.81
CA ILE A 47 -9.29 19.92 -5.30
C ILE A 47 -8.58 20.66 -6.42
N LYS A 48 -8.59 22.00 -6.36
CA LYS A 48 -7.84 22.81 -7.32
C LYS A 48 -6.35 22.75 -6.97
N ILE A 49 -5.53 22.36 -7.93
CA ILE A 49 -4.08 22.43 -7.82
C ILE A 49 -3.65 23.89 -8.13
N PRO A 50 -2.76 24.50 -7.30
CA PRO A 50 -2.22 25.81 -7.59
C PRO A 50 -1.46 25.86 -8.91
N ASP A 51 -1.50 27.02 -9.59
CA ASP A 51 -0.78 27.22 -10.83
C ASP A 51 0.74 27.14 -10.62
N GLY A 52 1.46 26.62 -11.61
CA GLY A 52 2.93 26.57 -11.61
C GLY A 52 3.55 25.33 -10.96
N ILE A 53 2.74 24.36 -10.56
CA ILE A 53 3.23 23.05 -10.10
C ILE A 53 3.18 22.07 -11.27
N GLU A 54 4.25 21.29 -11.41
CA GLU A 54 4.28 20.19 -12.38
C GLU A 54 3.28 19.08 -11.99
N ASP A 55 2.51 18.59 -12.94
CA ASP A 55 1.45 17.58 -12.74
C ASP A 55 1.98 16.31 -12.07
N GLU A 56 3.17 15.85 -12.42
CA GLU A 56 3.79 14.66 -11.83
C GLU A 56 4.02 14.77 -10.32
N ARG A 57 4.27 15.98 -9.81
CA ARG A 57 4.45 16.20 -8.37
C ARG A 57 3.18 15.99 -7.59
N VAL A 58 2.02 16.19 -8.19
CA VAL A 58 0.71 16.09 -7.53
C VAL A 58 -0.09 14.85 -7.95
N LEU A 59 0.34 14.15 -8.98
CA LEU A 59 -0.35 12.99 -9.54
C LEU A 59 -0.70 11.93 -8.49
N PHE A 60 0.22 11.68 -7.57
CA PHE A 60 0.07 10.62 -6.57
C PHE A 60 -0.75 11.01 -5.34
N LEU A 61 -1.24 12.25 -5.27
CA LEU A 61 -2.26 12.67 -4.31
C LEU A 61 -3.60 11.99 -4.56
N SER A 62 -3.81 11.44 -5.75
CA SER A 62 -5.06 10.76 -6.09
C SER A 62 -5.29 9.46 -5.32
N ASP A 63 -4.22 8.78 -4.84
CA ASP A 63 -4.33 7.49 -4.16
C ASP A 63 -3.09 7.14 -3.32
N ILE A 64 -1.95 6.82 -3.96
CA ILE A 64 -0.86 6.09 -3.29
C ILE A 64 -0.18 6.89 -2.18
N PHE A 65 -0.08 8.22 -2.29
CA PHE A 65 0.48 9.04 -1.23
C PHE A 65 -0.48 9.13 -0.03
N PRO A 66 -1.77 9.51 -0.19
CA PRO A 66 -2.73 9.42 0.91
C PRO A 66 -2.83 8.03 1.54
N THR A 67 -2.70 6.96 0.76
CA THR A 67 -2.74 5.59 1.26
C THR A 67 -1.53 5.28 2.14
N GLY A 68 -0.33 5.65 1.71
CA GLY A 68 0.88 5.54 2.52
C GLY A 68 0.83 6.39 3.79
N TRP A 69 0.27 7.62 3.69
CA TRP A 69 0.08 8.52 4.82
C TRP A 69 -0.88 7.93 5.86
N MET A 70 -2.07 7.50 5.42
CA MET A 70 -3.05 6.85 6.30
C MET A 70 -2.49 5.60 6.98
N ALA A 71 -1.67 4.81 6.27
CA ALA A 71 -1.02 3.65 6.86
C ALA A 71 -0.10 4.04 8.02
N ALA A 72 0.71 5.08 7.86
CA ALA A 72 1.60 5.60 8.89
C ALA A 72 0.82 6.25 10.05
N GLU A 73 -0.23 7.03 9.76
CA GLU A 73 -1.11 7.59 10.78
C GLU A 73 -1.79 6.49 11.61
N ASN A 74 -2.34 5.48 10.95
CA ASN A 74 -2.96 4.34 11.61
C ASN A 74 -1.98 3.53 12.46
N ALA A 75 -0.68 3.55 12.14
CA ALA A 75 0.38 2.93 12.93
C ALA A 75 0.61 3.62 14.28
N GLN A 76 0.03 4.80 14.50
CA GLN A 76 0.11 5.58 15.74
C GLN A 76 1.57 5.87 16.16
N ILE A 77 2.39 6.21 15.19
CA ILE A 77 3.82 6.45 15.34
C ILE A 77 4.07 7.56 16.36
N LYS A 78 4.98 7.31 17.28
CA LYS A 78 5.49 8.28 18.24
C LYS A 78 6.94 8.62 17.91
N PRO A 79 7.42 9.79 18.31
CA PRO A 79 8.82 10.15 18.13
C PRO A 79 9.77 9.09 18.70
N GLY A 80 10.64 8.58 17.84
CA GLY A 80 11.61 7.55 18.21
C GLY A 80 11.19 6.11 17.99
N ASP A 81 9.92 5.83 17.63
CA ASP A 81 9.43 4.47 17.35
C ASP A 81 10.17 3.80 16.20
N THR A 82 10.26 2.48 16.26
CA THR A 82 10.71 1.63 15.16
C THR A 82 9.50 1.09 14.40
N VAL A 83 9.45 1.38 13.10
CA VAL A 83 8.36 0.96 12.20
C VAL A 83 8.89 -0.02 11.17
N ALA A 84 8.29 -1.20 11.05
CA ALA A 84 8.62 -2.16 10.00
C ALA A 84 7.54 -2.17 8.91
N ILE A 85 7.95 -2.09 7.63
CA ILE A 85 7.06 -1.93 6.48
C ILE A 85 7.34 -3.04 5.48
N TRP A 86 6.37 -3.91 5.23
CA TRP A 86 6.43 -4.95 4.20
C TRP A 86 5.89 -4.42 2.89
N GLY A 87 6.68 -4.58 1.84
CA GLY A 87 6.42 -4.08 0.50
C GLY A 87 6.98 -2.67 0.29
N CYS A 88 7.95 -2.57 -0.63
CA CYS A 88 8.53 -1.30 -1.08
C CYS A 88 7.98 -0.88 -2.47
N GLY A 89 6.75 -1.28 -2.77
CA GLY A 89 6.00 -0.76 -3.90
C GLY A 89 5.61 0.71 -3.69
N PRO A 90 4.86 1.32 -4.62
CA PRO A 90 4.52 2.74 -4.55
C PRO A 90 3.86 3.16 -3.22
N VAL A 91 2.91 2.38 -2.70
CA VAL A 91 2.27 2.64 -1.40
C VAL A 91 3.28 2.50 -0.26
N GLY A 92 4.11 1.45 -0.28
CA GLY A 92 5.12 1.23 0.76
C GLY A 92 6.17 2.33 0.80
N LEU A 93 6.62 2.83 -0.35
CA LEU A 93 7.55 3.98 -0.43
C LEU A 93 6.93 5.25 0.18
N PHE A 94 5.66 5.53 -0.08
CA PHE A 94 4.99 6.65 0.58
C PHE A 94 4.74 6.39 2.07
N ALA A 95 4.50 5.15 2.49
CA ALA A 95 4.41 4.82 3.91
C ALA A 95 5.75 5.04 4.64
N ILE A 96 6.89 4.72 4.00
CA ILE A 96 8.24 5.00 4.51
C ILE A 96 8.42 6.51 4.71
N LYS A 97 8.18 7.31 3.66
CA LYS A 97 8.28 8.78 3.72
C LYS A 97 7.39 9.36 4.82
N SER A 98 6.16 8.89 4.90
CA SER A 98 5.17 9.33 5.89
C SER A 98 5.58 8.97 7.31
N ALA A 99 6.07 7.76 7.55
CA ALA A 99 6.54 7.32 8.86
C ALA A 99 7.69 8.19 9.38
N ILE A 100 8.64 8.53 8.50
CA ILE A 100 9.75 9.42 8.84
C ILE A 100 9.24 10.83 9.17
N LEU A 101 8.34 11.37 8.36
CA LEU A 101 7.73 12.70 8.60
C LEU A 101 6.94 12.76 9.91
N MET A 102 6.31 11.64 10.31
CA MET A 102 5.58 11.52 11.57
C MET A 102 6.49 11.27 12.78
N GLY A 103 7.82 11.21 12.58
CA GLY A 103 8.80 11.15 13.65
C GLY A 103 9.27 9.74 14.03
N ALA A 104 9.07 8.74 13.19
CA ALA A 104 9.70 7.43 13.41
C ALA A 104 11.22 7.60 13.58
N GLY A 105 11.77 7.01 14.63
CA GLY A 105 13.21 7.00 14.86
C GLY A 105 13.95 6.05 13.92
N ARG A 106 13.29 4.97 13.54
CA ARG A 106 13.78 3.97 12.58
C ARG A 106 12.65 3.46 11.71
N VAL A 107 12.91 3.33 10.42
CA VAL A 107 12.00 2.64 9.49
C VAL A 107 12.76 1.49 8.85
N ILE A 108 12.22 0.27 8.98
CA ILE A 108 12.80 -0.96 8.41
C ILE A 108 11.87 -1.42 7.29
N ALA A 109 12.35 -1.39 6.05
CA ALA A 109 11.59 -1.73 4.86
C ALA A 109 11.96 -3.14 4.36
N ILE A 110 10.96 -3.95 4.07
CA ILE A 110 11.10 -5.36 3.70
C ILE A 110 10.57 -5.59 2.29
N ASP A 111 11.42 -6.03 1.37
CA ASP A 111 11.08 -6.41 -0.01
C ASP A 111 12.14 -7.40 -0.52
N HIS A 112 12.06 -7.80 -1.79
CA HIS A 112 13.10 -8.61 -2.44
C HIS A 112 13.59 -7.99 -3.75
N HIS A 113 12.89 -7.01 -4.30
CA HIS A 113 13.29 -6.34 -5.53
C HIS A 113 14.41 -5.33 -5.25
N PRO A 114 15.64 -5.52 -5.80
CA PRO A 114 16.77 -4.65 -5.52
C PRO A 114 16.47 -3.17 -5.73
N ARG A 115 15.84 -2.83 -6.85
CA ARG A 115 15.50 -1.42 -7.15
C ARG A 115 14.55 -0.80 -6.14
N ARG A 116 13.56 -1.56 -5.66
CA ARG A 116 12.62 -1.08 -4.63
C ARG A 116 13.33 -0.88 -3.29
N LEU A 117 14.24 -1.79 -2.92
CA LEU A 117 15.06 -1.65 -1.72
C LEU A 117 16.01 -0.46 -1.81
N GLU A 118 16.61 -0.19 -2.98
CA GLU A 118 17.43 1.01 -3.23
C GLU A 118 16.61 2.29 -2.99
N LEU A 119 15.40 2.37 -3.55
CA LEU A 119 14.50 3.50 -3.35
C LEU A 119 14.10 3.66 -1.88
N ALA A 120 13.78 2.56 -1.19
CA ALA A 120 13.47 2.59 0.24
C ALA A 120 14.65 3.13 1.05
N LYS A 121 15.86 2.66 0.76
CA LYS A 121 17.10 3.13 1.40
C LYS A 121 17.40 4.60 1.09
N ALA A 122 17.22 5.04 -0.15
CA ALA A 122 17.38 6.43 -0.54
C ALA A 122 16.40 7.37 0.19
N ASN A 123 15.23 6.84 0.56
CA ASN A 123 14.21 7.54 1.35
C ASN A 123 14.41 7.38 2.88
N GLY A 124 15.56 6.88 3.33
CA GLY A 124 15.94 6.87 4.74
C GLY A 124 15.59 5.60 5.52
N ALA A 125 15.09 4.55 4.87
CA ALA A 125 14.82 3.28 5.53
C ALA A 125 16.08 2.39 5.63
N GLU A 126 16.17 1.61 6.70
CA GLU A 126 16.97 0.39 6.72
C GLU A 126 16.25 -0.69 5.92
N VAL A 127 16.99 -1.55 5.19
CA VAL A 127 16.32 -2.48 4.27
C VAL A 127 16.65 -3.93 4.61
N LEU A 128 15.67 -4.81 4.45
CA LEU A 128 15.79 -6.25 4.56
C LEU A 128 15.29 -6.92 3.28
N ASN A 129 16.15 -7.76 2.69
CA ASN A 129 15.76 -8.64 1.60
C ASN A 129 15.28 -9.98 2.17
N TYR A 130 13.98 -10.26 2.05
CA TYR A 130 13.40 -11.48 2.62
C TYR A 130 13.84 -12.79 1.93
N HIS A 131 14.56 -12.71 0.80
CA HIS A 131 15.21 -13.86 0.20
C HIS A 131 16.58 -14.18 0.86
N GLU A 132 17.16 -13.22 1.57
CA GLU A 132 18.50 -13.34 2.17
C GLU A 132 18.44 -13.56 3.67
N VAL A 133 17.36 -13.10 4.32
CA VAL A 133 17.20 -13.19 5.78
C VAL A 133 15.84 -13.75 6.18
N LYS A 134 15.80 -14.33 7.37
CA LYS A 134 14.53 -14.62 8.04
C LYS A 134 14.05 -13.35 8.71
N VAL A 135 13.07 -12.69 8.09
CA VAL A 135 12.62 -11.34 8.44
C VAL A 135 12.32 -11.18 9.94
N ARG A 136 11.55 -12.10 10.52
CA ARG A 136 11.21 -12.02 11.95
C ARG A 136 12.46 -12.09 12.83
N GLU A 137 13.39 -12.99 12.55
CA GLU A 137 14.62 -13.14 13.33
C GLU A 137 15.47 -11.87 13.22
N ALA A 138 15.63 -11.32 12.01
CA ALA A 138 16.35 -10.07 11.78
C ALA A 138 15.71 -8.88 12.52
N LEU A 139 14.36 -8.75 12.45
CA LEU A 139 13.66 -7.69 13.16
C LEU A 139 13.82 -7.81 14.70
N MET A 140 13.78 -9.02 15.25
CA MET A 140 14.01 -9.23 16.69
C MET A 140 15.45 -8.85 17.06
N GLU A 141 16.46 -9.21 16.26
CA GLU A 141 17.84 -8.81 16.49
C GLU A 141 18.00 -7.28 16.45
N MET A 142 17.46 -6.63 15.41
CA MET A 142 17.51 -5.18 15.22
C MET A 142 16.81 -4.38 16.32
N THR A 143 15.92 -5.00 17.06
CA THR A 143 15.11 -4.40 18.14
C THR A 143 15.38 -4.98 19.52
N ALA A 144 16.55 -5.56 19.73
CA ALA A 144 16.98 -6.16 21.00
C ALA A 144 15.97 -7.18 21.59
N GLY A 145 15.33 -7.96 20.73
CA GLY A 145 14.36 -9.00 21.12
C GLY A 145 12.95 -8.51 21.42
N ILE A 146 12.67 -7.21 21.28
CA ILE A 146 11.36 -6.61 21.60
C ILE A 146 10.38 -6.69 20.42
N GLY A 147 10.86 -6.47 19.21
CA GLY A 147 10.08 -6.28 17.98
C GLY A 147 9.77 -4.80 17.69
N PRO A 148 9.42 -4.46 16.43
CA PRO A 148 9.03 -3.10 16.04
C PRO A 148 7.81 -2.60 16.82
N ASP A 149 7.73 -1.29 17.06
CA ASP A 149 6.58 -0.63 17.71
C ASP A 149 5.31 -0.77 16.87
N SER A 150 5.45 -0.65 15.58
CA SER A 150 4.36 -0.88 14.61
C SER A 150 4.85 -1.57 13.35
N CYS A 151 3.92 -2.27 12.70
CA CYS A 151 4.14 -2.99 11.45
C CYS A 151 3.10 -2.60 10.42
N ILE A 152 3.53 -2.37 9.16
CA ILE A 152 2.68 -1.97 8.05
C ILE A 152 2.73 -3.05 6.96
N ASP A 153 1.58 -3.64 6.63
CA ASP A 153 1.42 -4.56 5.49
C ASP A 153 0.99 -3.78 4.24
N ALA A 154 1.95 -3.35 3.43
CA ALA A 154 1.72 -2.68 2.16
C ALA A 154 1.74 -3.64 0.95
N VAL A 155 1.58 -4.95 1.18
CA VAL A 155 1.56 -6.01 0.17
C VAL A 155 0.14 -6.53 -0.05
N GLY A 156 -0.54 -6.95 1.01
CA GLY A 156 -1.87 -7.52 0.94
C GLY A 156 -1.91 -8.94 0.35
N MET A 157 -2.97 -9.25 -0.41
CA MET A 157 -3.23 -10.59 -0.95
C MET A 157 -2.23 -11.08 -2.02
N GLU A 158 -1.37 -10.20 -2.52
CA GLU A 158 -0.32 -10.53 -3.50
C GLU A 158 0.98 -11.02 -2.82
N ALA A 159 0.93 -11.28 -1.51
CA ALA A 159 2.09 -11.74 -0.77
C ALA A 159 2.68 -13.04 -1.34
N HIS A 160 4.01 -13.06 -1.50
CA HIS A 160 4.79 -14.21 -1.88
C HIS A 160 5.69 -14.65 -0.73
N GLY A 161 5.93 -15.96 -0.60
CA GLY A 161 6.84 -16.50 0.41
C GLY A 161 7.01 -18.00 0.27
N PHE A 162 8.04 -18.54 0.91
CA PHE A 162 8.43 -19.96 0.79
C PHE A 162 7.91 -20.84 1.94
N SER A 163 6.95 -20.36 2.74
CA SER A 163 6.38 -21.21 3.78
C SER A 163 5.42 -22.27 3.20
N PRO A 164 5.28 -23.44 3.84
CA PRO A 164 4.32 -24.47 3.40
C PRO A 164 2.88 -23.93 3.32
N ASP A 165 2.49 -23.04 4.23
CA ASP A 165 1.17 -22.40 4.23
C ASP A 165 0.97 -21.50 3.00
N ASN A 166 2.00 -20.77 2.56
CA ASN A 166 1.94 -19.96 1.35
C ASN A 166 1.76 -20.79 0.08
N ILE A 167 2.40 -21.96 0.00
CA ILE A 167 2.22 -22.86 -1.14
C ILE A 167 0.76 -23.36 -1.18
N VAL A 168 0.20 -23.73 -0.04
CA VAL A 168 -1.20 -24.15 0.08
C VAL A 168 -2.15 -23.01 -0.26
N ASP A 169 -1.89 -21.79 0.23
CA ASP A 169 -2.71 -20.61 -0.06
C ASP A 169 -2.65 -20.24 -1.56
N ALA A 170 -1.47 -20.38 -2.19
CA ALA A 170 -1.32 -20.19 -3.64
C ALA A 170 -2.14 -21.19 -4.45
N ILE A 171 -2.09 -22.48 -4.09
CA ILE A 171 -2.88 -23.54 -4.75
C ILE A 171 -4.38 -23.27 -4.57
N LYS A 172 -4.83 -22.88 -3.38
CA LYS A 172 -6.23 -22.56 -3.11
C LYS A 172 -6.70 -21.36 -3.95
N GLN A 173 -5.88 -20.34 -4.10
CA GLN A 173 -6.19 -19.17 -4.90
C GLN A 173 -6.29 -19.51 -6.39
N GLU A 174 -5.35 -20.30 -6.93
CA GLU A 174 -5.37 -20.74 -8.33
C GLU A 174 -6.56 -21.65 -8.65
N THR A 175 -6.91 -22.55 -7.73
CA THR A 175 -8.01 -23.50 -7.92
C THR A 175 -9.38 -22.89 -7.66
N LYS A 176 -9.46 -21.66 -7.14
CA LYS A 176 -10.70 -20.94 -6.75
C LYS A 176 -11.62 -21.74 -5.80
N ILE A 177 -11.09 -22.76 -5.15
CA ILE A 177 -11.89 -23.70 -4.34
C ILE A 177 -12.41 -23.05 -3.04
N LEU A 178 -11.72 -22.04 -2.51
CA LEU A 178 -12.13 -21.38 -1.25
C LEU A 178 -11.99 -19.86 -1.24
N GLY A 179 -11.58 -19.21 -2.34
CA GLY A 179 -11.51 -17.74 -2.44
C GLY A 179 -10.69 -17.05 -1.31
N THR A 180 -9.68 -17.75 -0.78
CA THR A 180 -8.84 -17.21 0.30
C THR A 180 -7.71 -16.38 -0.26
N ASP A 181 -7.49 -15.21 0.33
CA ASP A 181 -6.33 -14.37 0.07
C ASP A 181 -5.05 -15.01 0.62
N ARG A 182 -3.88 -14.47 0.26
CA ARG A 182 -2.58 -14.91 0.76
C ARG A 182 -2.13 -14.04 1.94
N PRO A 183 -2.55 -14.29 3.18
CA PRO A 183 -2.29 -13.43 4.32
C PRO A 183 -0.91 -13.68 4.97
N HIS A 184 0.09 -14.05 4.18
CA HIS A 184 1.42 -14.36 4.71
C HIS A 184 2.03 -13.15 5.42
N VAL A 185 2.04 -11.99 4.77
CA VAL A 185 2.60 -10.77 5.34
C VAL A 185 1.80 -10.33 6.57
N LEU A 186 0.48 -10.39 6.53
CA LEU A 186 -0.36 -10.10 7.71
C LEU A 186 -0.02 -11.00 8.90
N ARG A 187 0.19 -12.30 8.66
CA ARG A 187 0.62 -13.23 9.73
C ARG A 187 2.00 -12.86 10.27
N GLU A 188 2.91 -12.51 9.39
CA GLU A 188 4.29 -12.14 9.76
C GLU A 188 4.34 -10.82 10.55
N THR A 189 3.57 -9.80 10.17
CA THR A 189 3.45 -8.53 10.91
C THR A 189 2.93 -8.75 12.33
N ILE A 190 1.89 -9.57 12.50
CA ILE A 190 1.33 -9.92 13.82
C ILE A 190 2.38 -10.63 14.69
N MET A 191 3.18 -11.51 14.09
CA MET A 191 4.20 -12.25 14.83
C MET A 191 5.44 -11.40 15.16
N ALA A 192 5.78 -10.41 14.32
CA ALA A 192 6.97 -9.58 14.47
C ALA A 192 6.76 -8.39 15.42
N VAL A 193 5.61 -7.71 15.37
CA VAL A 193 5.32 -6.52 16.16
C VAL A 193 5.47 -6.79 17.66
N ARG A 194 5.94 -5.81 18.44
CA ARG A 194 6.08 -5.94 19.90
C ARG A 194 4.72 -6.11 20.61
N LYS A 195 4.75 -6.48 21.89
CA LYS A 195 3.55 -6.46 22.75
C LYS A 195 3.00 -5.03 22.85
N GLY A 196 1.68 -4.90 22.79
CA GLY A 196 0.98 -3.62 22.79
C GLY A 196 1.20 -2.77 21.51
N GLY A 197 1.79 -3.36 20.47
CA GLY A 197 2.07 -2.67 19.22
C GLY A 197 0.87 -2.60 18.28
N THR A 198 1.06 -1.90 17.15
CA THR A 198 0.03 -1.68 16.14
C THR A 198 0.40 -2.33 14.82
N VAL A 199 -0.55 -3.00 14.19
CA VAL A 199 -0.45 -3.50 12.81
C VAL A 199 -1.40 -2.68 11.94
N THR A 200 -0.91 -2.16 10.82
CA THR A 200 -1.75 -1.47 9.84
C THR A 200 -1.69 -2.14 8.49
N VAL A 201 -2.81 -2.16 7.78
CA VAL A 201 -2.97 -2.92 6.55
C VAL A 201 -3.57 -2.03 5.48
N PRO A 202 -2.76 -1.23 4.76
CA PRO A 202 -3.16 -0.58 3.51
C PRO A 202 -3.21 -1.57 2.34
N GLY A 203 -2.56 -2.72 2.46
CA GLY A 203 -2.59 -3.79 1.46
C GLY A 203 -4.01 -4.31 1.23
N VAL A 204 -4.34 -4.60 -0.04
CA VAL A 204 -5.69 -5.03 -0.40
C VAL A 204 -5.90 -6.51 -0.09
N TYR A 205 -6.99 -6.78 0.63
CA TYR A 205 -7.55 -8.11 0.82
C TYR A 205 -8.99 -8.10 0.30
N GLY A 206 -9.30 -8.97 -0.65
CA GLY A 206 -10.61 -9.00 -1.32
C GLY A 206 -11.53 -10.10 -0.86
N GLY A 207 -11.05 -11.05 -0.09
CA GLY A 207 -11.78 -12.23 0.33
C GLY A 207 -11.65 -12.56 1.81
N VAL A 208 -11.51 -13.84 2.10
CA VAL A 208 -11.39 -14.37 3.46
C VAL A 208 -9.93 -14.72 3.73
N ALA A 209 -9.36 -14.14 4.79
CA ALA A 209 -8.05 -14.53 5.29
C ALA A 209 -8.20 -15.63 6.34
N ASP A 210 -7.64 -16.81 6.09
CA ASP A 210 -7.64 -17.93 7.02
C ASP A 210 -6.35 -18.02 7.85
N LYS A 211 -6.31 -18.95 8.79
CA LYS A 211 -5.16 -19.24 9.66
C LYS A 211 -4.60 -17.98 10.35
N TRP A 212 -5.46 -17.14 10.82
CA TRP A 212 -5.07 -15.93 11.53
C TRP A 212 -4.46 -16.28 12.90
N PRO A 213 -3.28 -15.76 13.27
CA PRO A 213 -2.67 -16.06 14.55
C PRO A 213 -3.35 -15.29 15.70
N ILE A 214 -4.65 -15.48 15.87
CA ILE A 214 -5.48 -14.73 16.82
C ILE A 214 -5.01 -14.92 18.28
N GLY A 215 -4.45 -16.07 18.63
CA GLY A 215 -3.86 -16.30 19.93
C GLY A 215 -2.68 -15.37 20.21
N ALA A 216 -1.77 -15.23 19.25
CA ALA A 216 -0.64 -14.31 19.37
C ALA A 216 -1.12 -12.84 19.38
N PHE A 217 -2.14 -12.52 18.59
CA PHE A 217 -2.74 -11.19 18.55
C PHE A 217 -3.31 -10.80 19.93
N MET A 218 -4.05 -11.70 20.56
CA MET A 218 -4.62 -11.51 21.89
C MET A 218 -3.54 -11.43 22.97
N GLU A 219 -2.60 -12.40 22.99
CA GLU A 219 -1.53 -12.45 23.99
C GLU A 219 -0.64 -11.21 24.00
N LYS A 220 -0.40 -10.64 22.83
CA LYS A 220 0.39 -9.42 22.68
C LYS A 220 -0.43 -8.14 22.93
N GLY A 221 -1.76 -8.21 23.03
CA GLY A 221 -2.62 -7.03 23.18
C GLY A 221 -2.50 -6.06 21.99
N LEU A 222 -2.56 -6.57 20.76
CA LEU A 222 -2.30 -5.79 19.56
C LEU A 222 -3.50 -4.96 19.12
N THR A 223 -3.21 -3.86 18.42
CA THR A 223 -4.18 -3.09 17.64
C THR A 223 -4.02 -3.43 16.17
N LEU A 224 -5.13 -3.66 15.45
CA LEU A 224 -5.16 -3.76 13.98
C LEU A 224 -6.01 -2.64 13.42
N LYS A 225 -5.46 -1.91 12.44
CA LYS A 225 -6.19 -0.90 11.68
C LYS A 225 -6.05 -1.16 10.18
N THR A 226 -7.16 -1.09 9.48
CA THR A 226 -7.24 -1.21 8.02
C THR A 226 -8.39 -0.36 7.50
N GLY A 227 -8.49 -0.22 6.20
CA GLY A 227 -9.62 0.47 5.55
C GLY A 227 -9.23 1.05 4.20
N GLN A 228 -10.25 1.43 3.44
CA GLN A 228 -10.08 2.22 2.23
C GLN A 228 -9.65 3.64 2.61
N THR A 229 -8.73 4.20 1.83
CA THR A 229 -8.16 5.51 2.14
C THR A 229 -9.17 6.64 2.00
N HIS A 230 -9.25 7.47 3.01
CA HIS A 230 -10.06 8.69 3.01
C HIS A 230 -9.31 9.83 2.30
N VAL A 231 -9.06 9.68 1.00
CA VAL A 231 -8.18 10.54 0.19
C VAL A 231 -8.44 12.02 0.42
N GLN A 232 -9.70 12.45 0.32
CA GLN A 232 -10.08 13.87 0.45
C GLN A 232 -9.72 14.48 1.81
N ASN A 233 -9.68 13.68 2.88
CA ASN A 233 -9.29 14.17 4.20
C ASN A 233 -7.81 14.58 4.26
N TYR A 234 -6.97 13.93 3.47
CA TYR A 234 -5.53 14.15 3.47
C TYR A 234 -5.05 15.14 2.41
N LEU A 235 -5.85 15.38 1.35
CA LEU A 235 -5.42 16.19 0.20
C LEU A 235 -4.85 17.57 0.57
N PRO A 236 -5.48 18.37 1.45
CA PRO A 236 -4.95 19.71 1.78
C PRO A 236 -3.59 19.65 2.46
N GLU A 237 -3.43 18.75 3.42
CA GLU A 237 -2.18 18.59 4.17
C GLU A 237 -1.06 18.06 3.27
N LEU A 238 -1.33 17.01 2.49
CA LEU A 238 -0.33 16.40 1.63
C LEU A 238 0.09 17.32 0.47
N LEU A 239 -0.84 18.08 -0.09
CA LEU A 239 -0.51 19.11 -1.07
C LEU A 239 0.42 20.15 -0.45
N GLN A 240 0.18 20.59 0.78
CA GLN A 240 1.04 21.54 1.45
C GLN A 240 2.45 20.99 1.69
N LEU A 241 2.58 19.71 2.05
CA LEU A 241 3.89 19.06 2.19
C LEU A 241 4.68 19.03 0.87
N ILE A 242 3.99 18.84 -0.26
CA ILE A 242 4.61 18.91 -1.60
C ILE A 242 5.05 20.35 -1.91
N LEU A 243 4.19 21.33 -1.64
CA LEU A 243 4.49 22.75 -1.87
C LEU A 243 5.69 23.23 -1.04
N ASP A 244 5.78 22.79 0.20
CA ASP A 244 6.88 23.08 1.12
C ASP A 244 8.18 22.33 0.75
N GLY A 245 8.16 21.46 -0.25
CA GLY A 245 9.32 20.64 -0.65
C GLY A 245 9.72 19.58 0.39
N LYS A 246 8.82 19.22 1.32
CA LYS A 246 9.08 18.23 2.36
C LYS A 246 9.02 16.79 1.87
N VAL A 247 8.37 16.57 0.73
CA VAL A 247 8.24 15.25 0.10
C VAL A 247 8.53 15.36 -1.39
N ASP A 248 9.47 14.56 -1.87
CA ASP A 248 9.58 14.27 -3.29
C ASP A 248 8.63 13.13 -3.63
N THR A 249 7.71 13.39 -4.55
CA THR A 249 6.73 12.43 -5.02
C THR A 249 7.11 11.80 -6.36
N THR A 250 8.19 12.23 -6.98
CA THR A 250 8.57 11.85 -8.35
C THR A 250 9.67 10.80 -8.43
N ASP A 251 10.41 10.58 -7.35
CA ASP A 251 11.56 9.66 -7.26
C ASP A 251 11.24 8.20 -7.58
N LEU A 252 9.97 7.80 -7.43
CA LEU A 252 9.50 6.45 -7.76
C LEU A 252 9.11 6.27 -9.24
N ILE A 253 8.98 7.36 -10.03
CA ILE A 253 8.61 7.28 -11.44
C ILE A 253 9.77 6.66 -12.23
N SER A 254 9.52 5.48 -12.77
CA SER A 254 10.52 4.76 -13.58
C SER A 254 10.32 5.01 -15.09
N HIS A 255 9.08 5.12 -15.55
CA HIS A 255 8.77 5.22 -16.97
C HIS A 255 7.66 6.23 -17.25
N ARG A 256 7.76 6.88 -18.40
CA ARG A 256 6.75 7.76 -18.98
C ARG A 256 6.42 7.23 -20.35
N LEU A 257 5.16 6.91 -20.59
CA LEU A 257 4.70 6.32 -21.84
C LEU A 257 3.53 7.13 -22.40
N PRO A 258 3.40 7.24 -23.72
CA PRO A 258 2.15 7.71 -24.32
C PRO A 258 0.99 6.76 -23.98
N LEU A 259 -0.23 7.30 -23.91
CA LEU A 259 -1.41 6.54 -23.50
C LEU A 259 -1.66 5.29 -24.36
N GLU A 260 -1.33 5.35 -25.66
CA GLU A 260 -1.47 4.25 -26.62
C GLU A 260 -0.61 3.03 -26.22
N GLN A 261 0.47 3.24 -25.47
CA GLN A 261 1.35 2.17 -24.98
C GLN A 261 0.93 1.65 -23.61
N ALA A 262 -0.24 2.02 -23.10
CA ALA A 262 -0.70 1.58 -21.78
C ALA A 262 -0.69 0.05 -21.61
N ALA A 263 -1.13 -0.70 -22.63
CA ALA A 263 -1.14 -2.17 -22.59
C ALA A 263 0.27 -2.77 -22.40
N GLU A 264 1.28 -2.20 -23.07
CA GLU A 264 2.68 -2.58 -22.89
C GLU A 264 3.19 -2.18 -21.52
N GLY A 265 2.83 -0.97 -21.07
CA GLY A 265 3.14 -0.48 -19.73
C GLY A 265 2.64 -1.42 -18.63
N TYR A 266 1.38 -1.86 -18.71
CA TYR A 266 0.80 -2.83 -17.76
C TYR A 266 1.53 -4.18 -17.79
N LYS A 267 1.85 -4.68 -18.98
CA LYS A 267 2.59 -5.94 -19.12
C LYS A 267 3.96 -5.85 -18.46
N ASN A 268 4.72 -4.81 -18.78
CA ASN A 268 6.06 -4.63 -18.22
C ASN A 268 6.03 -4.36 -16.71
N PHE A 269 5.07 -3.58 -16.23
CA PHE A 269 4.89 -3.34 -14.79
C PHE A 269 4.64 -4.64 -14.01
N LYS A 270 3.95 -5.61 -14.62
CA LYS A 270 3.73 -6.94 -14.02
C LYS A 270 4.96 -7.85 -14.13
N ASP A 271 5.59 -7.90 -15.31
CA ASP A 271 6.61 -8.90 -15.65
C ASP A 271 8.03 -8.45 -15.24
N ASN A 272 8.28 -7.14 -15.17
CA ASN A 272 9.59 -6.53 -14.93
C ASN A 272 9.60 -5.63 -13.68
N GLN A 273 9.03 -6.09 -12.57
CA GLN A 273 8.80 -5.31 -11.34
C GLN A 273 10.07 -4.71 -10.72
N ASN A 274 11.25 -5.24 -11.04
CA ASN A 274 12.51 -4.67 -10.56
C ASN A 274 12.84 -3.32 -11.23
N GLU A 275 12.52 -3.16 -12.50
CA GLU A 275 12.84 -1.95 -13.27
C GLU A 275 11.63 -1.00 -13.36
N TRP A 276 10.44 -1.55 -13.34
CA TRP A 276 9.17 -0.84 -13.52
C TRP A 276 8.50 -0.58 -12.16
N THR A 277 8.91 0.48 -11.48
CA THR A 277 8.41 0.83 -10.14
C THR A 277 7.11 1.64 -10.21
N LYS A 278 7.04 2.63 -11.11
CA LYS A 278 5.84 3.43 -11.36
C LYS A 278 5.85 3.97 -12.79
N VAL A 279 4.74 3.81 -13.49
CA VAL A 279 4.56 4.28 -14.87
C VAL A 279 3.58 5.46 -14.87
N VAL A 280 3.96 6.51 -15.57
CA VAL A 280 3.08 7.64 -15.88
C VAL A 280 2.66 7.53 -17.34
N LEU A 281 1.37 7.59 -17.60
CA LEU A 281 0.80 7.63 -18.95
C LEU A 281 0.52 9.07 -19.34
N LEU A 282 0.99 9.46 -20.50
CA LEU A 282 0.81 10.79 -21.06
C LEU A 282 -0.29 10.71 -22.13
N PRO A 283 -1.41 11.43 -21.99
CA PRO A 283 -2.51 11.37 -22.97
C PRO A 283 -2.15 12.03 -24.30
N HIS A 284 -1.15 12.91 -24.32
CA HIS A 284 -0.62 13.58 -25.53
C HIS A 284 0.87 13.85 -25.41
#